data_8815023e509e4ddf33ae4249790ba13a
#
_entry.id   8815023e509e4ddf33ae4249790ba13a
#
_cell.length_a   1.000
_cell.length_b   1.000
_cell.length_c   1.000
_cell.angle_alpha   90.00
_cell.angle_beta   90.00
_cell.angle_gamma   90.00
#
_symmetry.space_group_name_H-M   'P 1'
#
loop_
_entity.id
_entity.type
_entity.pdbx_description
1 polymer ?
#
loop_
_entity_poly.entity_id
_entity_poly.type
_entity_poly.pdbx_seq_one_letter_code
_entity_poly.pdbx_strand_id
1 'polypeptide(L)'
;MCIRDSSFATEQRFEPVPEGEEHNTDVWRLAVFMSPLDVHVNRAPAAGVVERIEHRTGKGLRRGPFRPAYTKESEHNERVRSVHKLENGHRIELVQISGALARTVLPYVFNGDAVRRGQRIGMIRLGSRVDLRVPAEAYTSSIITAEDAQEEHPKGMHVMAGSSVVFRSTLEENE
;
A
#
# COMPACT_ATOMS: atom_id res chain seq x y z
N MET A 1 18.61 -2.31 6.87
CA MET A 1 18.30 -1.06 7.59
C MET A 1 16.85 -1.20 8.02
N CYS A 2 16.64 -1.53 9.29
CA CYS A 2 15.31 -1.66 9.86
C CYS A 2 14.68 -0.28 9.97
N ILE A 3 13.51 -0.12 9.41
CA ILE A 3 12.68 1.03 9.65
C ILE A 3 11.90 0.71 10.89
N ARG A 4 12.18 1.40 11.97
CA ARG A 4 11.31 1.41 13.14
C ARG A 4 10.16 2.32 12.83
N ASP A 5 9.04 1.73 12.56
CA ASP A 5 7.78 2.43 12.55
C ASP A 5 7.30 2.54 13.98
N SER A 6 7.41 3.70 14.55
CA SER A 6 7.32 3.84 16.01
C SER A 6 5.93 4.15 16.55
N SER A 7 4.88 4.23 15.72
CA SER A 7 3.64 4.76 16.31
C SER A 7 2.34 4.56 15.56
N PHE A 8 2.20 3.63 14.57
CA PHE A 8 1.05 3.76 13.71
C PHE A 8 0.19 2.56 13.45
N ALA A 9 -1.08 2.90 13.43
CA ALA A 9 -2.17 2.02 13.12
C ALA A 9 -2.05 1.50 11.68
N THR A 10 -1.97 0.21 11.55
CA THR A 10 -2.18 -0.48 10.30
C THR A 10 -3.67 -0.82 10.23
N GLU A 11 -4.36 -0.29 9.25
CA GLU A 11 -5.75 -0.60 8.99
C GLU A 11 -5.82 -1.64 7.88
N GLN A 12 -6.46 -2.76 8.15
CA GLN A 12 -6.72 -3.80 7.16
C GLN A 12 -8.22 -3.92 6.95
N ARG A 13 -8.65 -3.93 5.69
CA ARG A 13 -10.07 -4.03 5.32
C ARG A 13 -10.25 -4.97 4.16
N PHE A 14 -11.37 -5.66 4.16
CA PHE A 14 -11.94 -6.28 2.98
C PHE A 14 -12.56 -5.19 2.11
N GLU A 15 -12.11 -5.07 0.88
CA GLU A 15 -12.70 -4.15 -0.07
C GLU A 15 -13.02 -4.90 -1.37
N PRO A 16 -14.24 -4.79 -1.90
CA PRO A 16 -14.52 -5.20 -3.26
C PRO A 16 -13.73 -4.33 -4.23
N VAL A 17 -13.27 -4.89 -5.31
CA VAL A 17 -12.60 -4.13 -6.36
C VAL A 17 -13.64 -3.30 -7.09
N PRO A 18 -13.45 -1.97 -7.23
CA PRO A 18 -14.35 -1.11 -7.98
C PRO A 18 -14.48 -1.56 -9.43
N GLU A 19 -15.65 -1.35 -10.03
CA GLU A 19 -15.90 -1.66 -11.43
C GLU A 19 -14.87 -0.98 -12.35
N GLY A 20 -14.25 -1.75 -13.24
CA GLY A 20 -13.19 -1.27 -14.14
C GLY A 20 -11.79 -1.25 -13.54
N GLU A 21 -11.60 -1.76 -12.33
CA GLU A 21 -10.28 -1.95 -11.72
C GLU A 21 -9.58 -3.23 -12.22
N GLU A 22 -8.30 -3.39 -11.87
CA GLU A 22 -7.46 -4.50 -12.35
C GLU A 22 -7.80 -5.86 -11.70
N HIS A 23 -8.49 -5.84 -10.55
CA HIS A 23 -8.95 -7.03 -9.85
C HIS A 23 -10.47 -7.09 -9.93
N ASN A 24 -11.00 -8.20 -10.36
CA ASN A 24 -12.44 -8.46 -10.37
C ASN A 24 -12.84 -9.41 -9.21
N THR A 25 -12.23 -9.23 -8.07
CA THR A 25 -12.42 -10.05 -6.86
C THR A 25 -12.33 -9.19 -5.63
N ASP A 26 -12.74 -9.72 -4.48
CA ASP A 26 -12.49 -9.10 -3.19
C ASP A 26 -11.00 -8.97 -2.92
N VAL A 27 -10.60 -7.89 -2.28
CA VAL A 27 -9.21 -7.63 -1.94
C VAL A 27 -9.04 -7.36 -0.45
N TRP A 28 -7.91 -7.82 0.09
CA TRP A 28 -7.39 -7.29 1.33
C TRP A 28 -6.73 -5.95 1.06
N ARG A 29 -7.06 -4.95 1.85
CA ARG A 29 -6.35 -3.68 1.86
C ARG A 29 -5.65 -3.49 3.19
N LEU A 30 -4.35 -3.31 3.11
CA LEU A 30 -3.49 -2.93 4.22
C LEU A 30 -3.07 -1.47 4.04
N ALA A 31 -3.42 -0.60 4.98
CA ALA A 31 -2.97 0.78 5.01
C ALA A 31 -1.85 0.94 6.03
N VAL A 32 -0.67 1.31 5.58
CA VAL A 32 0.52 1.56 6.40
C VAL A 32 0.76 3.06 6.50
N PHE A 33 0.66 3.60 7.70
CA PHE A 33 0.95 5.01 7.98
C PHE A 33 2.40 5.17 8.40
N MET A 34 3.02 6.23 7.90
CA MET A 34 4.40 6.60 8.21
C MET A 34 4.44 8.00 8.79
N SER A 35 5.00 8.14 9.99
CA SER A 35 5.21 9.44 10.61
C SER A 35 6.34 10.20 9.92
N PRO A 36 6.48 11.50 10.14
CA PRO A 36 7.58 12.28 9.56
C PRO A 36 8.99 11.76 9.88
N LEU A 37 9.14 10.98 10.96
CA LEU A 37 10.43 10.41 11.39
C LEU A 37 10.71 9.03 10.81
N ASP A 38 9.73 8.42 10.15
CA ASP A 38 9.87 7.09 9.56
C ASP A 38 10.53 7.15 8.18
N VAL A 39 10.95 5.99 7.68
CA VAL A 39 11.56 5.93 6.35
C VAL A 39 10.49 5.94 5.27
N HIS A 40 10.52 6.97 4.45
CA HIS A 40 9.54 7.24 3.40
C HIS A 40 9.91 6.65 2.02
N VAL A 41 10.98 5.87 1.93
CA VAL A 41 11.33 5.13 0.71
C VAL A 41 10.58 3.82 0.70
N ASN A 42 9.65 3.69 -0.24
CA ASN A 42 8.83 2.51 -0.39
C ASN A 42 9.52 1.46 -1.26
N ARG A 43 9.25 0.20 -0.96
CA ARG A 43 9.87 -0.95 -1.60
C ARG A 43 8.82 -1.92 -2.13
N ALA A 44 9.15 -2.62 -3.22
CA ALA A 44 8.32 -3.67 -3.77
C ALA A 44 8.12 -4.80 -2.74
N PRO A 45 6.88 -5.19 -2.44
CA PRO A 45 6.60 -6.26 -1.48
C PRO A 45 6.96 -7.64 -2.02
N ALA A 46 6.90 -7.82 -3.34
CA ALA A 46 7.22 -9.05 -4.04
C ALA A 46 7.94 -8.75 -5.37
N ALA A 47 8.51 -9.79 -5.99
CA ALA A 47 9.06 -9.70 -7.34
C ALA A 47 7.93 -9.73 -8.38
N GLY A 48 8.12 -9.03 -9.50
CA GLY A 48 7.15 -8.97 -10.57
C GLY A 48 7.45 -7.87 -11.58
N VAL A 49 6.45 -7.54 -12.39
CA VAL A 49 6.53 -6.48 -13.41
C VAL A 49 5.49 -5.42 -13.11
N VAL A 50 5.86 -4.15 -13.21
CA VAL A 50 4.94 -3.02 -13.12
C VAL A 50 4.10 -2.96 -14.39
N GLU A 51 2.87 -3.45 -14.34
CA GLU A 51 1.96 -3.43 -15.50
C GLU A 51 1.40 -2.03 -15.76
N ARG A 52 1.11 -1.30 -14.69
CA ARG A 52 0.49 0.02 -14.79
C ARG A 52 0.95 0.92 -13.65
N ILE A 53 1.18 2.19 -13.99
CA ILE A 53 1.44 3.24 -13.00
C ILE A 53 0.64 4.49 -13.36
N GLU A 54 -0.04 5.05 -12.39
CA GLU A 54 -0.81 6.27 -12.50
C GLU A 54 -0.38 7.27 -11.44
N HIS A 55 0.00 8.44 -11.87
CA HIS A 55 0.29 9.55 -10.97
C HIS A 55 -0.85 10.56 -11.02
N ARG A 56 -1.52 10.74 -9.90
CA ARG A 56 -2.60 11.73 -9.77
C ARG A 56 -2.20 12.78 -8.76
N THR A 57 -2.14 14.01 -9.19
CA THR A 57 -2.02 15.17 -8.31
C THR A 57 -3.32 15.36 -7.53
N GLY A 58 -3.22 15.85 -6.29
CA GLY A 58 -4.38 16.01 -5.40
C GLY A 58 -5.52 16.84 -6.00
N LYS A 59 -6.75 16.62 -5.52
CA LYS A 59 -7.94 17.36 -5.98
C LYS A 59 -7.80 18.86 -5.80
N GLY A 60 -8.28 19.55 -6.80
CA GLY A 60 -8.33 20.99 -6.85
C GLY A 60 -7.14 21.59 -7.55
N LEU A 61 -7.40 22.73 -8.14
CA LEU A 61 -6.39 23.56 -8.73
C LEU A 61 -5.28 23.79 -7.71
N ARG A 62 -4.13 23.25 -7.99
CA ARG A 62 -2.90 23.64 -7.34
C ARG A 62 -2.90 23.49 -5.82
N ARG A 63 -3.11 22.25 -5.31
CA ARG A 63 -2.81 21.98 -3.92
C ARG A 63 -3.87 22.45 -2.91
N GLY A 64 -5.13 22.24 -3.22
CA GLY A 64 -6.27 22.42 -2.30
C GLY A 64 -6.11 21.62 -1.04
N PRO A 65 -6.92 21.74 0.00
CA PRO A 65 -6.55 21.33 1.35
C PRO A 65 -6.16 19.85 1.37
N PHE A 66 -4.85 19.60 1.48
CA PHE A 66 -4.32 18.27 1.70
C PHE A 66 -4.68 17.84 3.12
N ARG A 67 -5.20 16.64 3.23
CA ARG A 67 -5.58 16.06 4.51
C ARG A 67 -4.44 15.24 5.11
N PRO A 68 -4.39 15.11 6.44
CA PRO A 68 -3.45 14.19 7.09
C PRO A 68 -3.60 12.78 6.50
N ALA A 69 -2.48 12.06 6.35
CA ALA A 69 -2.47 10.76 5.66
C ALA A 69 -3.35 9.70 6.35
N TYR A 70 -3.59 9.83 7.65
CA TYR A 70 -4.43 8.90 8.43
C TYR A 70 -5.94 9.13 8.27
N THR A 71 -6.37 10.16 7.55
CA THR A 71 -7.80 10.39 7.29
C THR A 71 -8.24 9.72 5.99
N LYS A 72 -9.54 9.37 5.89
CA LYS A 72 -10.12 8.81 4.65
C LYS A 72 -9.99 9.79 3.48
N GLU A 73 -10.15 11.07 3.73
CA GLU A 73 -10.05 12.11 2.71
C GLU A 73 -8.63 12.25 2.13
N SER A 74 -7.62 11.66 2.74
CA SER A 74 -6.25 11.62 2.18
C SER A 74 -6.18 10.92 0.83
N GLU A 75 -7.15 10.11 0.47
CA GLU A 75 -7.26 9.51 -0.87
C GLU A 75 -7.37 10.54 -1.98
N HIS A 76 -7.73 11.78 -1.67
CA HIS A 76 -7.74 12.89 -2.60
C HIS A 76 -6.41 13.65 -2.70
N ASN A 77 -5.44 13.33 -1.85
CA ASN A 77 -4.09 13.90 -1.92
C ASN A 77 -3.36 13.41 -3.18
N GLU A 78 -2.20 14.00 -3.43
CA GLU A 78 -1.30 13.50 -4.47
C GLU A 78 -0.96 12.03 -4.18
N ARG A 79 -1.11 11.18 -5.19
CA ARG A 79 -0.88 9.75 -5.07
C ARG A 79 -0.31 9.14 -6.35
N VAL A 80 0.47 8.09 -6.16
CA VAL A 80 0.91 7.20 -7.22
C VAL A 80 0.32 5.82 -6.96
N ARG A 81 -0.47 5.32 -7.91
CA ARG A 81 -1.02 3.98 -7.92
C ARG A 81 -0.20 3.14 -8.89
N SER A 82 0.26 1.98 -8.47
CA SER A 82 0.95 1.03 -9.33
C SER A 82 0.38 -0.37 -9.17
N VAL A 83 0.12 -1.03 -10.30
CA VAL A 83 -0.30 -2.43 -10.38
C VAL A 83 0.91 -3.26 -10.78
N HIS A 84 1.20 -4.29 -10.00
CA HIS A 84 2.31 -5.19 -10.23
C HIS A 84 1.78 -6.59 -10.51
N LYS A 85 2.18 -7.18 -11.63
CA LYS A 85 1.96 -8.59 -11.93
C LYS A 85 3.10 -9.39 -11.35
N LEU A 86 2.79 -10.29 -10.44
CA LEU A 86 3.75 -11.15 -9.77
C LEU A 86 4.10 -12.37 -10.63
N GLU A 87 5.18 -13.07 -10.28
CA GLU A 87 5.64 -14.28 -10.97
C GLU A 87 4.60 -15.41 -10.91
N ASN A 88 3.81 -15.50 -9.85
CA ASN A 88 2.70 -16.44 -9.71
C ASN A 88 1.43 -16.07 -10.51
N GLY A 89 1.48 -15.00 -11.29
CA GLY A 89 0.37 -14.52 -12.11
C GLY A 89 -0.62 -13.60 -11.41
N HIS A 90 -0.62 -13.51 -10.08
CA HIS A 90 -1.48 -12.59 -9.35
C HIS A 90 -1.07 -11.13 -9.55
N ARG A 91 -2.04 -10.25 -9.42
CA ARG A 91 -1.82 -8.81 -9.41
C ARG A 91 -1.98 -8.26 -8.00
N ILE A 92 -1.08 -7.38 -7.63
CA ILE A 92 -1.15 -6.58 -6.42
C ILE A 92 -1.14 -5.11 -6.77
N GLU A 93 -1.75 -4.31 -5.92
CA GLU A 93 -1.79 -2.87 -6.11
C GLU A 93 -1.12 -2.16 -4.94
N LEU A 94 -0.30 -1.18 -5.25
CA LEU A 94 0.31 -0.28 -4.30
C LEU A 94 -0.15 1.15 -4.58
N VAL A 95 -0.64 1.82 -3.54
CA VAL A 95 -1.02 3.23 -3.63
C VAL A 95 -0.19 4.02 -2.63
N GLN A 96 0.73 4.81 -3.15
CA GLN A 96 1.54 5.75 -2.37
C GLN A 96 0.80 7.07 -2.25
N ILE A 97 0.47 7.51 -1.04
CA ILE A 97 -0.39 8.67 -0.78
C ILE A 97 0.39 9.67 0.06
N SER A 98 0.50 10.91 -0.43
CA SER A 98 1.15 11.99 0.31
C SER A 98 0.29 12.47 1.49
N GLY A 99 0.94 12.96 2.52
CA GLY A 99 0.30 13.66 3.63
C GLY A 99 0.09 15.16 3.38
N ALA A 100 -0.31 15.85 4.44
CA ALA A 100 -0.60 17.28 4.39
C ALA A 100 0.65 18.17 4.31
N LEU A 101 1.82 17.68 4.75
CA LEU A 101 3.03 18.51 4.87
C LEU A 101 3.78 18.66 3.54
N ALA A 102 4.38 17.61 3.03
CA ALA A 102 5.28 17.71 1.87
C ALA A 102 4.61 17.47 0.51
N ARG A 103 3.45 16.86 0.50
CA ARG A 103 2.52 16.78 -0.66
C ARG A 103 3.13 16.24 -1.95
N THR A 104 4.13 15.38 -1.88
CA THR A 104 4.86 14.92 -3.06
C THR A 104 5.15 13.43 -2.98
N VAL A 105 4.82 12.73 -4.06
CA VAL A 105 5.18 11.33 -4.29
C VAL A 105 6.12 11.25 -5.48
N LEU A 106 7.27 10.61 -5.33
CA LEU A 106 8.27 10.43 -6.37
C LEU A 106 8.35 8.94 -6.74
N PRO A 107 7.76 8.50 -7.86
CA PRO A 107 7.95 7.14 -8.35
C PRO A 107 9.38 6.95 -8.89
N TYR A 108 9.94 5.75 -8.69
CA TYR A 108 11.25 5.35 -9.21
C TYR A 108 11.14 4.25 -10.28
N VAL A 109 9.93 3.81 -10.56
CA VAL A 109 9.62 2.76 -11.53
C VAL A 109 8.56 3.23 -12.51
N PHE A 110 8.55 2.61 -13.69
CA PHE A 110 7.67 2.91 -14.80
C PHE A 110 6.96 1.66 -15.30
N ASN A 111 6.00 1.84 -16.19
CA ASN A 111 5.32 0.72 -16.85
C ASN A 111 6.33 -0.18 -17.57
N GLY A 112 6.23 -1.48 -17.34
CA GLY A 112 7.11 -2.49 -17.92
C GLY A 112 8.37 -2.78 -17.10
N ASP A 113 8.66 -2.03 -16.05
CA ASP A 113 9.83 -2.29 -15.21
C ASP A 113 9.68 -3.59 -14.43
N ALA A 114 10.69 -4.46 -14.51
CA ALA A 114 10.83 -5.61 -13.64
C ALA A 114 11.38 -5.16 -12.29
N VAL A 115 10.74 -5.59 -11.21
CA VAL A 115 11.14 -5.27 -9.83
C VAL A 115 11.40 -6.53 -9.03
N ARG A 116 12.40 -6.47 -8.16
CA ARG A 116 12.69 -7.52 -7.18
C ARG A 116 12.06 -7.18 -5.85
N ARG A 117 11.73 -8.19 -5.05
CA ARG A 117 11.31 -7.99 -3.66
C ARG A 117 12.31 -7.10 -2.92
N GLY A 118 11.81 -6.08 -2.23
CA GLY A 118 12.61 -5.11 -1.50
C GLY A 118 13.27 -4.01 -2.37
N GLN A 119 13.14 -4.06 -3.69
CA GLN A 119 13.62 -2.98 -4.56
C GLN A 119 12.89 -1.67 -4.26
N ARG A 120 13.61 -0.56 -4.29
CA ARG A 120 13.02 0.78 -4.11
C ARG A 120 12.13 1.10 -5.30
N ILE A 121 10.87 1.46 -5.04
CA ILE A 121 9.87 1.76 -6.08
C ILE A 121 9.39 3.21 -6.06
N GLY A 122 9.69 3.93 -5.00
CA GLY A 122 9.33 5.33 -4.88
C GLY A 122 9.62 5.90 -3.50
N MET A 123 9.35 7.18 -3.34
CA MET A 123 9.48 7.90 -2.08
C MET A 123 8.30 8.84 -1.92
N ILE A 124 7.77 8.92 -0.70
CA ILE A 124 6.77 9.92 -0.30
C ILE A 124 7.46 10.86 0.68
N ARG A 125 7.26 12.16 0.55
CA ARG A 125 7.88 13.12 1.47
C ARG A 125 6.98 13.35 2.68
N LEU A 126 7.55 13.21 3.87
CA LEU A 126 7.04 13.59 5.21
C LEU A 126 5.55 13.34 5.50
N GLY A 127 5.29 12.35 6.35
CA GLY A 127 3.96 12.01 6.82
C GLY A 127 3.08 11.48 5.69
N SER A 128 2.97 10.18 5.58
CA SER A 128 2.45 9.52 4.38
C SER A 128 1.73 8.22 4.71
N ARG A 129 1.06 7.67 3.71
CA ARG A 129 0.41 6.37 3.76
C ARG A 129 0.73 5.57 2.50
N VAL A 130 0.93 4.28 2.68
CA VAL A 130 0.98 3.32 1.56
C VAL A 130 -0.13 2.31 1.78
N ASP A 131 -0.99 2.17 0.79
CA ASP A 131 -1.98 1.10 0.75
C ASP A 131 -1.45 -0.03 -0.13
N LEU A 132 -1.49 -1.25 0.39
CA LEU A 132 -1.23 -2.47 -0.35
C LEU A 132 -2.55 -3.23 -0.47
N ARG A 133 -2.93 -3.57 -1.70
CA ARG A 133 -4.10 -4.40 -2.00
C ARG A 133 -3.65 -5.71 -2.63
N VAL A 134 -4.18 -6.81 -2.14
CA VAL A 134 -3.91 -8.15 -2.65
C VAL A 134 -5.22 -8.92 -2.81
N PRO A 135 -5.34 -9.85 -3.79
CA PRO A 135 -6.54 -10.66 -3.94
C PRO A 135 -6.84 -11.48 -2.68
N ALA A 136 -8.06 -11.38 -2.15
CA ALA A 136 -8.43 -12.04 -0.89
C ALA A 136 -8.47 -13.57 -1.01
N GLU A 137 -8.71 -14.08 -2.20
CA GLU A 137 -8.71 -15.52 -2.49
C GLU A 137 -7.32 -16.15 -2.48
N ALA A 138 -6.28 -15.36 -2.78
CA ALA A 138 -4.91 -15.85 -2.97
C ALA A 138 -3.98 -15.56 -1.79
N TYR A 139 -4.41 -14.72 -0.85
CA TYR A 139 -3.58 -14.27 0.25
C TYR A 139 -4.35 -14.22 1.57
N THR A 140 -3.68 -14.64 2.64
CA THR A 140 -4.16 -14.50 4.02
C THR A 140 -3.36 -13.41 4.74
N SER A 141 -4.03 -12.74 5.68
CA SER A 141 -3.36 -11.77 6.54
C SER A 141 -2.54 -12.48 7.60
N SER A 142 -1.31 -11.98 7.82
CA SER A 142 -0.45 -12.45 8.92
C SER A 142 -0.46 -11.51 10.13
N ILE A 143 -1.22 -10.43 10.09
CA ILE A 143 -1.21 -9.41 11.15
C ILE A 143 -2.55 -9.27 11.88
N ILE A 144 -3.66 -9.50 11.23
CA ILE A 144 -4.98 -9.55 11.87
C ILE A 144 -5.80 -10.71 11.30
N THR A 145 -6.73 -11.22 12.10
CA THR A 145 -7.68 -12.25 11.64
C THR A 145 -8.78 -11.65 10.77
N ALA A 146 -9.48 -12.50 10.02
CA ALA A 146 -10.64 -12.07 9.24
C ALA A 146 -11.76 -11.53 10.15
N GLU A 147 -11.90 -12.06 11.36
CA GLU A 147 -12.86 -11.61 12.38
C GLU A 147 -12.51 -10.20 12.86
N ASP A 148 -11.23 -9.96 13.22
CA ASP A 148 -10.76 -8.63 13.64
C ASP A 148 -10.91 -7.60 12.53
N ALA A 149 -10.76 -7.99 11.27
CA ALA A 149 -10.90 -7.08 10.12
C ALA A 149 -12.35 -6.63 9.87
N GLN A 150 -13.34 -7.35 10.40
CA GLN A 150 -14.76 -7.00 10.30
C GLN A 150 -15.21 -6.04 11.41
N GLU A 151 -14.38 -5.77 12.41
CA GLU A 151 -14.67 -4.76 13.42
C GLU A 151 -14.79 -3.38 12.78
N GLU A 152 -15.68 -2.55 13.29
CA GLU A 152 -15.88 -1.17 12.81
C GLU A 152 -14.58 -0.33 12.89
N HIS A 153 -13.75 -0.64 13.88
CA HIS A 153 -12.44 -0.02 14.09
C HIS A 153 -11.39 -1.09 14.44
N PRO A 154 -10.88 -1.83 13.45
CA PRO A 154 -9.86 -2.85 13.71
C PRO A 154 -8.61 -2.18 14.31
N LYS A 155 -8.09 -2.79 15.36
CA LYS A 155 -6.86 -2.31 16.02
C LYS A 155 -5.70 -2.38 15.05
N GLY A 156 -5.04 -1.25 14.84
CA GLY A 156 -3.81 -1.21 14.09
C GLY A 156 -2.66 -1.94 14.80
N MET A 157 -1.73 -2.44 14.01
CA MET A 157 -0.57 -3.16 14.47
C MET A 157 0.71 -2.48 13.99
N HIS A 158 1.73 -2.55 14.81
CA HIS A 158 3.04 -2.03 14.46
C HIS A 158 3.75 -2.98 13.49
N VAL A 159 4.20 -2.46 12.34
CA VAL A 159 4.92 -3.24 11.34
C VAL A 159 6.29 -2.62 11.04
N MET A 160 7.29 -3.47 10.82
CA MET A 160 8.64 -3.04 10.46
C MET A 160 8.93 -3.36 9.00
N ALA A 161 9.35 -2.36 8.24
CA ALA A 161 9.72 -2.55 6.85
C ALA A 161 10.87 -3.54 6.70
N GLY A 162 10.69 -4.48 5.78
CA GLY A 162 11.68 -5.52 5.47
C GLY A 162 11.74 -6.69 6.43
N SER A 163 10.96 -6.69 7.53
CA SER A 163 10.94 -7.80 8.48
C SER A 163 9.53 -8.31 8.81
N SER A 164 8.52 -7.44 8.91
CA SER A 164 7.16 -7.91 9.17
C SER A 164 6.56 -8.57 7.94
N VAL A 165 6.07 -9.80 8.11
CA VAL A 165 5.25 -10.47 7.09
C VAL A 165 3.82 -10.01 7.28
N VAL A 166 3.24 -9.38 6.26
CA VAL A 166 1.88 -8.82 6.33
C VAL A 166 0.85 -9.69 5.64
N PHE A 167 1.25 -10.39 4.58
CA PHE A 167 0.43 -11.36 3.86
C PHE A 167 1.23 -12.62 3.57
N ARG A 168 0.54 -13.76 3.53
CA ARG A 168 1.05 -15.06 3.07
C ARG A 168 0.22 -15.53 1.89
N SER A 169 0.84 -16.19 0.94
CA SER A 169 0.13 -16.87 -0.14
C SER A 169 -0.59 -18.10 0.42
N THR A 170 -1.84 -18.29 0.04
CA THR A 170 -2.61 -19.50 0.40
C THR A 170 -2.03 -20.78 -0.22
N LEU A 171 -1.21 -20.64 -1.27
CA LEU A 171 -0.52 -21.78 -1.91
C LEU A 171 0.64 -22.33 -1.06
N GLU A 172 1.24 -21.52 -0.19
CA GLU A 172 2.35 -21.93 0.69
C GLU A 172 1.86 -22.62 1.96
N GLU A 173 0.57 -22.57 2.29
CA GLU A 173 -0.01 -23.22 3.47
C GLU A 173 -0.37 -24.71 3.25
N ASN A 174 -0.28 -25.20 2.00
CA ASN A 174 -0.64 -26.56 1.63
C ASN A 174 0.57 -27.48 1.30
N GLU A 175 1.79 -27.04 1.56
CA GLU A 175 3.01 -27.84 1.51
C GLU A 175 3.55 -28.12 2.92
#